data_0725ff43b0d3941987f0f60f0291d913
#
_entry.id   0725ff43b0d3941987f0f60f0291d913
#
_cell.length_a   1.000
_cell.length_b   1.000
_cell.length_c   1.000
_cell.angle_alpha   90.00
_cell.angle_beta   90.00
_cell.angle_gamma   90.00
#
_symmetry.space_group_name_H-M   'P 1'
#
loop_
_entity.id
_entity.type
_entity.pdbx_description
1 polymer ?
#
loop_
_entity_poly.entity_id
_entity_poly.type
_entity_poly.pdbx_seq_one_letter_code
_entity_poly.pdbx_strand_id
1 'polypeptide(L)'
;MYTYKSYELCDYISFTEHFYSPITLSVSKFIWDDLSDEEKGWFEEAAKKAAEEERASAKETDDKLLKEMEEAGVQVNEVADKQQFRDAVKPIHEAFAADVNKELLDKINEKIAEIQ
;
A
#
# COMPACT_ATOMS: atom_id res chain seq x y z
N MET A 1 12.10 3.97 0.30
CA MET A 1 13.16 4.54 -0.57
C MET A 1 13.85 5.73 0.08
N TYR A 2 13.10 6.74 0.54
CA TYR A 2 13.66 7.91 1.23
C TYR A 2 14.37 7.54 2.53
N THR A 3 13.73 6.75 3.41
CA THR A 3 14.27 6.34 4.71
C THR A 3 15.64 5.66 4.64
N TYR A 4 15.90 4.91 3.57
CA TYR A 4 17.18 4.24 3.31
C TYR A 4 18.13 5.07 2.44
N LYS A 5 17.73 6.29 2.07
CA LYS A 5 18.51 7.19 1.21
C LYS A 5 18.94 6.56 -0.12
N SER A 6 18.18 5.59 -0.63
CA SER A 6 18.49 4.91 -1.89
C SER A 6 18.51 5.88 -3.08
N TYR A 7 17.79 6.99 -2.98
CA TYR A 7 17.76 8.03 -4.00
C TYR A 7 19.12 8.75 -4.17
N GLU A 8 20.02 8.73 -3.15
CA GLU A 8 21.37 9.28 -3.27
C GLU A 8 22.28 8.44 -4.19
N LEU A 9 21.86 7.21 -4.51
CA LEU A 9 22.58 6.25 -5.34
C LEU A 9 21.91 5.99 -6.69
N CYS A 10 20.77 6.60 -6.95
CA CYS A 10 19.94 6.35 -8.13
C CYS A 10 19.58 7.67 -8.81
N ASP A 11 19.80 7.77 -10.12
CA ASP A 11 19.47 8.94 -10.92
C ASP A 11 17.97 8.99 -11.28
N TYR A 12 17.25 7.87 -11.18
CA TYR A 12 15.87 7.72 -11.64
C TYR A 12 15.00 7.00 -10.62
N ILE A 13 13.73 7.45 -10.55
CA ILE A 13 12.62 6.75 -9.86
C ILE A 13 11.51 6.52 -10.87
N SER A 14 11.00 5.28 -10.95
CA SER A 14 9.85 4.95 -11.79
C SER A 14 8.65 4.52 -10.95
N PHE A 15 7.51 5.15 -11.15
CA PHE A 15 6.26 4.80 -10.46
C PHE A 15 5.55 3.63 -11.15
N THR A 16 5.94 2.43 -10.79
CA THR A 16 5.32 1.19 -11.30
C THR A 16 4.04 0.82 -10.56
N GLU A 17 3.85 1.31 -9.33
CA GLU A 17 2.70 0.99 -8.45
C GLU A 17 2.42 -0.52 -8.34
N HIS A 18 3.49 -1.32 -8.35
CA HIS A 18 3.42 -2.77 -8.35
C HIS A 18 3.13 -3.38 -7.00
N PHE A 19 3.13 -2.58 -5.94
CA PHE A 19 2.98 -3.05 -4.57
C PHE A 19 2.11 -2.11 -3.76
N TYR A 20 1.12 -2.67 -3.07
CA TYR A 20 0.32 -1.97 -2.07
C TYR A 20 0.44 -2.69 -0.73
N SER A 21 0.89 -2.00 0.31
CA SER A 21 1.10 -2.57 1.64
C SER A 21 0.18 -1.90 2.66
N PRO A 22 -1.04 -2.41 2.82
CA PRO A 22 -1.93 -1.91 3.85
C PRO A 22 -1.40 -2.31 5.24
N ILE A 23 -1.46 -1.36 6.17
CA ILE A 23 -1.18 -1.60 7.58
C ILE A 23 -2.51 -1.70 8.31
N THR A 24 -2.67 -2.73 9.15
CA THR A 24 -3.85 -2.91 9.98
C THR A 24 -3.53 -2.63 11.43
N LEU A 25 -4.40 -1.85 12.08
CA LEU A 25 -4.40 -1.72 13.54
C LEU A 25 -5.22 -2.88 14.10
N SER A 26 -4.58 -3.72 14.91
CA SER A 26 -5.23 -4.93 15.46
C SER A 26 -5.13 -4.96 16.97
N VAL A 27 -6.17 -5.45 17.62
CA VAL A 27 -6.20 -5.73 19.04
C VAL A 27 -6.39 -7.22 19.28
N SER A 28 -5.76 -7.76 20.33
CA SER A 28 -5.96 -9.14 20.72
C SER A 28 -7.43 -9.38 21.11
N LYS A 29 -8.03 -10.46 20.58
CA LYS A 29 -9.40 -10.85 20.93
C LYS A 29 -9.57 -11.04 22.45
N PHE A 30 -8.57 -11.58 23.12
CA PHE A 30 -8.60 -11.78 24.57
C PHE A 30 -8.76 -10.44 25.31
N ILE A 31 -8.01 -9.40 24.94
CA ILE A 31 -8.13 -8.07 25.55
C ILE A 31 -9.46 -7.43 25.15
N TRP A 32 -9.85 -7.57 23.89
CA TRP A 32 -11.10 -6.98 23.38
C TRP A 32 -12.34 -7.50 24.09
N ASP A 33 -12.39 -8.80 24.39
CA ASP A 33 -13.53 -9.43 25.06
C ASP A 33 -13.68 -8.96 26.53
N ASP A 34 -12.59 -8.57 27.19
CA ASP A 34 -12.58 -8.04 28.57
C ASP A 34 -12.98 -6.57 28.67
N LEU A 35 -13.02 -5.84 27.54
CA LEU A 35 -13.44 -4.44 27.54
C LEU A 35 -14.95 -4.31 27.63
N SER A 36 -15.40 -3.26 28.35
CA SER A 36 -16.79 -2.83 28.33
C SER A 36 -17.17 -2.24 26.95
N ASP A 37 -18.46 -2.15 26.67
CA ASP A 37 -18.95 -1.55 25.42
C ASP A 37 -18.52 -0.08 25.27
N GLU A 38 -18.45 0.66 26.37
CA GLU A 38 -17.97 2.04 26.39
C GLU A 38 -16.48 2.12 26.00
N GLU A 39 -15.62 1.28 26.58
CA GLU A 39 -14.20 1.22 26.25
C GLU A 39 -13.97 0.78 24.79
N LYS A 40 -14.74 -0.20 24.31
CA LYS A 40 -14.70 -0.60 22.89
C LYS A 40 -15.01 0.59 21.97
N GLY A 41 -16.03 1.38 22.33
CA GLY A 41 -16.37 2.59 21.58
C GLY A 41 -15.22 3.60 21.50
N TRP A 42 -14.52 3.82 22.62
CA TRP A 42 -13.33 4.70 22.61
C TRP A 42 -12.20 4.19 21.73
N PHE A 43 -11.94 2.86 21.76
CA PHE A 43 -10.91 2.27 20.89
C PHE A 43 -11.28 2.38 19.40
N GLU A 44 -12.54 2.13 19.05
CA GLU A 44 -13.01 2.24 17.65
C GLU A 44 -12.92 3.68 17.14
N GLU A 45 -13.35 4.66 17.94
CA GLU A 45 -13.26 6.07 17.58
C GLU A 45 -11.80 6.52 17.41
N ALA A 46 -10.95 6.18 18.38
CA ALA A 46 -9.53 6.51 18.33
C ALA A 46 -8.83 5.86 17.13
N ALA A 47 -9.12 4.59 16.84
CA ALA A 47 -8.55 3.87 15.70
C ALA A 47 -8.97 4.49 14.37
N LYS A 48 -10.25 4.86 14.23
CA LYS A 48 -10.77 5.54 13.04
C LYS A 48 -10.07 6.88 12.82
N LYS A 49 -9.99 7.70 13.87
CA LYS A 49 -9.33 9.01 13.81
C LYS A 49 -7.85 8.87 13.46
N ALA A 50 -7.14 7.94 14.10
CA ALA A 50 -5.73 7.67 13.82
C ALA A 50 -5.50 7.24 12.37
N ALA A 51 -6.39 6.39 11.81
CA ALA A 51 -6.30 5.97 10.41
C ALA A 51 -6.56 7.11 9.41
N GLU A 52 -7.45 8.05 9.75
CA GLU A 52 -7.73 9.23 8.93
C GLU A 52 -6.53 10.20 8.95
N GLU A 53 -5.98 10.48 10.12
CA GLU A 53 -4.81 11.35 10.31
C GLU A 53 -3.56 10.77 9.65
N GLU A 54 -3.34 9.45 9.79
CA GLU A 54 -2.21 8.76 9.17
C GLU A 54 -2.26 8.86 7.65
N ARG A 55 -3.40 8.59 7.02
CA ARG A 55 -3.54 8.70 5.56
C ARG A 55 -3.27 10.11 5.05
N ALA A 56 -3.75 11.12 5.76
CA ALA A 56 -3.51 12.51 5.40
C ALA A 56 -2.02 12.87 5.53
N SER A 57 -1.39 12.48 6.64
CA SER A 57 0.03 12.71 6.91
C SER A 57 0.93 11.94 5.95
N ALA A 58 0.61 10.70 5.63
CA ALA A 58 1.38 9.89 4.69
C ALA A 58 1.40 10.54 3.30
N LYS A 59 0.24 10.98 2.80
CA LYS A 59 0.16 11.65 1.50
C LYS A 59 0.99 12.94 1.46
N GLU A 60 0.84 13.80 2.48
CA GLU A 60 1.61 15.05 2.57
C GLU A 60 3.12 14.78 2.63
N THR A 61 3.51 13.75 3.37
CA THR A 61 4.90 13.32 3.50
C THR A 61 5.44 12.81 2.18
N ASP A 62 4.70 11.96 1.48
CA ASP A 62 5.12 11.40 0.18
C ASP A 62 5.32 12.50 -0.86
N ASP A 63 4.38 13.45 -0.96
CA ASP A 63 4.46 14.60 -1.88
C ASP A 63 5.71 15.47 -1.58
N LYS A 64 5.98 15.72 -0.29
CA LYS A 64 7.15 16.48 0.16
C LYS A 64 8.45 15.75 -0.17
N LEU A 65 8.54 14.46 0.16
CA LEU A 65 9.74 13.66 -0.05
C LEU A 65 10.07 13.48 -1.53
N LEU A 66 9.04 13.34 -2.38
CA LEU A 66 9.22 13.29 -3.82
C LEU A 66 9.87 14.58 -4.33
N LYS A 67 9.35 15.72 -3.89
CA LYS A 67 9.91 17.02 -4.26
C LYS A 67 11.35 17.20 -3.80
N GLU A 68 11.69 16.79 -2.57
CA GLU A 68 13.06 16.83 -2.06
C GLU A 68 14.01 15.95 -2.90
N MET A 69 13.55 14.79 -3.39
CA MET A 69 14.34 13.92 -4.27
C MET A 69 14.55 14.54 -5.65
N GLU A 70 13.54 15.19 -6.23
CA GLU A 70 13.66 15.92 -7.49
C GLU A 70 14.63 17.10 -7.36
N GLU A 71 14.56 17.87 -6.26
CA GLU A 71 15.50 18.97 -5.95
C GLU A 71 16.94 18.46 -5.77
N ALA A 72 17.12 17.22 -5.31
CA ALA A 72 18.41 16.54 -5.24
C ALA A 72 18.92 16.02 -6.59
N GLY A 73 18.14 16.15 -7.67
CA GLY A 73 18.51 15.78 -9.04
C GLY A 73 17.98 14.45 -9.53
N VAL A 74 17.15 13.77 -8.74
CA VAL A 74 16.52 12.52 -9.17
C VAL A 74 15.45 12.80 -10.23
N GLN A 75 15.49 12.07 -11.33
CA GLN A 75 14.50 12.16 -12.39
C GLN A 75 13.34 11.22 -12.13
N VAL A 76 12.14 11.77 -12.06
CA VAL A 76 10.91 10.98 -11.87
C VAL A 76 10.37 10.55 -13.23
N ASN A 77 10.14 9.25 -13.36
CA ASN A 77 9.56 8.64 -14.55
C ASN A 77 8.21 8.02 -14.22
N GLU A 78 7.16 8.51 -14.86
CA GLU A 78 5.84 7.89 -14.80
C GLU A 78 5.72 6.78 -15.84
N VAL A 79 5.28 5.61 -15.41
CA VAL A 79 5.05 4.48 -16.30
C VAL A 79 3.66 4.62 -16.91
N ALA A 80 3.61 5.08 -18.15
CA ALA A 80 2.38 5.33 -18.89
C ALA A 80 1.58 4.05 -19.18
N ASP A 81 2.25 2.93 -19.41
CA ASP A 81 1.64 1.62 -19.68
C ASP A 81 2.11 0.57 -18.65
N LYS A 82 1.29 0.41 -17.62
CA LYS A 82 1.51 -0.60 -16.57
C LYS A 82 1.05 -2.01 -16.98
N GLN A 83 0.35 -2.14 -18.13
CA GLN A 83 -0.17 -3.43 -18.59
C GLN A 83 0.97 -4.39 -18.94
N GLN A 84 2.05 -3.90 -19.53
CA GLN A 84 3.22 -4.72 -19.84
C GLN A 84 3.84 -5.39 -18.60
N PHE A 85 3.86 -4.68 -17.46
CA PHE A 85 4.31 -5.26 -16.18
C PHE A 85 3.34 -6.33 -15.67
N ARG A 86 2.03 -6.09 -15.78
CA ARG A 86 1.00 -7.07 -15.39
C ARG A 86 1.08 -8.34 -16.23
N ASP A 87 1.25 -8.19 -17.51
CA ASP A 87 1.37 -9.34 -18.44
C ASP A 87 2.64 -10.16 -18.15
N ALA A 88 3.76 -9.50 -17.86
CA ALA A 88 5.02 -10.17 -17.53
C ALA A 88 4.95 -11.00 -16.24
N VAL A 89 4.15 -10.60 -15.25
CA VAL A 89 4.00 -11.32 -13.96
C VAL A 89 2.84 -12.32 -13.95
N LYS A 90 2.00 -12.32 -14.97
CA LYS A 90 0.82 -13.20 -15.03
C LYS A 90 1.13 -14.69 -14.83
N PRO A 91 2.18 -15.27 -15.45
CA PRO A 91 2.54 -16.67 -15.20
C PRO A 91 2.89 -16.96 -13.72
N ILE A 92 3.46 -15.98 -13.02
CA ILE A 92 3.80 -16.10 -11.59
C ILE A 92 2.52 -16.13 -10.76
N HIS A 93 1.56 -15.25 -11.06
CA HIS A 93 0.27 -15.22 -10.39
C HIS A 93 -0.51 -16.53 -10.59
N GLU A 94 -0.49 -17.09 -11.80
CA GLU A 94 -1.16 -18.36 -12.11
C GLU A 94 -0.53 -19.53 -11.36
N ALA A 95 0.80 -19.61 -11.30
CA ALA A 95 1.50 -20.63 -10.52
C ALA A 95 1.22 -20.51 -9.01
N PHE A 96 1.28 -19.29 -8.48
CA PHE A 96 0.99 -19.03 -7.07
C PHE A 96 -0.47 -19.35 -6.70
N ALA A 97 -1.41 -19.03 -7.57
CA ALA A 97 -2.84 -19.29 -7.36
C ALA A 97 -3.14 -20.78 -7.25
N ALA A 98 -2.43 -21.62 -8.02
CA ALA A 98 -2.59 -23.07 -7.95
C ALA A 98 -2.19 -23.65 -6.59
N ASP A 99 -1.18 -23.04 -5.96
CA ASP A 99 -0.61 -23.55 -4.69
C ASP A 99 -1.25 -22.96 -3.43
N VAL A 100 -1.81 -21.73 -3.51
CA VAL A 100 -2.21 -20.98 -2.31
C VAL A 100 -3.72 -20.75 -2.23
N ASN A 101 -4.31 -19.99 -3.14
CA ASN A 101 -5.74 -19.67 -3.09
C ASN A 101 -6.24 -19.05 -4.39
N LYS A 102 -6.70 -19.88 -5.30
CA LYS A 102 -7.26 -19.43 -6.58
C LYS A 102 -8.49 -18.55 -6.41
N GLU A 103 -9.39 -18.89 -5.48
CA GLU A 103 -10.63 -18.13 -5.24
C GLU A 103 -10.34 -16.69 -4.81
N LEU A 104 -9.33 -16.49 -3.97
CA LEU A 104 -8.93 -15.15 -3.54
C LEU A 104 -8.38 -14.34 -4.72
N LEU A 105 -7.53 -14.95 -5.56
CA LEU A 105 -6.98 -14.27 -6.73
C LEU A 105 -8.09 -13.88 -7.72
N ASP A 106 -9.05 -14.77 -7.97
CA ASP A 106 -10.18 -14.49 -8.86
C ASP A 106 -11.01 -13.30 -8.34
N LYS A 107 -11.31 -13.26 -7.03
CA LYS A 107 -12.01 -12.12 -6.40
C LYS A 107 -11.22 -10.79 -6.51
N ILE A 108 -9.89 -10.84 -6.35
CA ILE A 108 -9.05 -9.66 -6.51
C ILE A 108 -9.12 -9.16 -7.96
N ASN A 109 -8.99 -10.06 -8.94
CA ASN A 109 -9.05 -9.70 -10.35
C ASN A 109 -10.40 -9.14 -10.76
N GLU A 110 -11.51 -9.69 -10.25
CA GLU A 110 -12.86 -9.16 -10.45
C GLU A 110 -12.96 -7.71 -9.93
N LYS A 111 -12.45 -7.46 -8.71
CA LYS A 111 -12.46 -6.12 -8.12
C LYS A 111 -11.59 -5.12 -8.88
N ILE A 112 -10.45 -5.54 -9.39
CA ILE A 112 -9.59 -4.70 -10.24
C ILE A 112 -10.34 -4.31 -11.53
N ALA A 113 -11.04 -5.25 -12.15
CA ALA A 113 -11.81 -4.99 -13.37
C ALA A 113 -12.99 -4.04 -13.17
N GLU A 114 -13.58 -3.98 -11.95
CA GLU A 114 -14.65 -3.03 -11.61
C GLU A 114 -14.15 -1.58 -11.47
N ILE A 115 -12.85 -1.36 -11.22
CA ILE A 115 -12.26 -0.05 -10.92
C ILE A 115 -11.61 0.60 -12.15
N GLN A 116 -11.31 -0.20 -13.16
CA GLN A 116 -10.73 0.25 -14.44
C GLN A 116 -11.81 0.67 -15.44
#